data_60f6cdf49b42491b7c23b2c0403994da
#
_entry.id   60f6cdf49b42491b7c23b2c0403994da
#
_cell.length_a   1.000
_cell.length_b   1.000
_cell.length_c   1.000
_cell.angle_alpha   90.00
_cell.angle_beta   90.00
_cell.angle_gamma   90.00
#
_symmetry.space_group_name_H-M   'P 1'
#
loop_
_entity.id
_entity.type
_entity.pdbx_description
1 polymer ?
#
loop_
_entity_poly.entity_id
_entity_poly.type
_entity_poly.pdbx_seq_one_letter_code
_entity_poly.pdbx_strand_id
1 'polypeptide(L)'
;MADDDTRFRAVQSRDDRFDGWFVTAVTSTGIYCRPSCPAMTPRREHVRFFPSAAAAQQAGFRACKRCRPDATPGSPEWDLRADLVGRAMRLIGDGVIDREGVTGLANRLGYSERHLHRQLVAEVGAGPVAVARAQRAQTARLLLETTGLRITDVAFAAGFASVRQFNDTIRTVFAVTPTQLRRSRRGPAERVTGAIVLRLPYRAPIELDALLRFLGARVVPGVEDWSGEVYTRSLRLPHGPGVVALSAGAGFVRCELRLTDLRDLAAAVQRSRRLLDLDADPTAVQAALGADPLLGPLVRKAPGLRVPGHVDGAEMATRAVVGQQVSVPAGTRLATRLTEAYGEPLPRPHGTVTRLFPTPEALREAHVGMPAPRLRALRAVAAGLADGRLDLDPGADRVEAERRLLELPGIGPWTASYLALRALRDPDVFLPTDVGVRHALDRLGVPSDPASAAAVAESWRPWRSYGLLQLWHSLDRKDV
;
A
#
# COMPACT_ATOMS: atom_id res chain seq x y z
N MET A 1 15.89 14.59 -7.55
CA MET A 1 16.65 13.74 -6.59
C MET A 1 17.68 14.61 -5.88
N ALA A 2 17.82 14.51 -4.55
CA ALA A 2 18.82 15.28 -3.79
C ALA A 2 20.24 14.94 -4.31
N ASP A 3 21.13 15.94 -4.34
CA ASP A 3 22.54 15.73 -4.66
C ASP A 3 23.25 14.92 -3.54
N ASP A 4 24.45 14.45 -3.82
CA ASP A 4 25.20 13.63 -2.89
C ASP A 4 25.62 14.38 -1.61
N ASP A 5 25.72 15.69 -1.65
CA ASP A 5 26.05 16.52 -0.48
C ASP A 5 24.83 16.66 0.44
N THR A 6 23.64 16.80 -0.11
CA THR A 6 22.39 16.79 0.64
C THR A 6 22.14 15.41 1.27
N ARG A 7 22.41 14.32 0.54
CA ARG A 7 22.34 12.95 1.08
C ARG A 7 23.34 12.74 2.21
N PHE A 8 24.56 13.25 2.07
CA PHE A 8 25.57 13.11 3.11
C PHE A 8 25.19 13.90 4.37
N ARG A 9 24.65 15.11 4.24
CA ARG A 9 24.11 15.88 5.37
C ARG A 9 23.00 15.14 6.10
N ALA A 10 22.09 14.48 5.37
CA ALA A 10 21.05 13.63 5.98
C ALA A 10 21.64 12.46 6.79
N VAL A 11 22.73 11.86 6.32
CA VAL A 11 23.46 10.81 7.07
C VAL A 11 24.15 11.37 8.31
N GLN A 12 24.78 12.56 8.23
CA GLN A 12 25.44 13.21 9.35
C GLN A 12 24.46 13.59 10.47
N SER A 13 23.29 14.12 10.09
CA SER A 13 22.22 14.48 11.03
C SER A 13 21.37 13.27 11.46
N ARG A 14 21.62 12.09 10.90
CA ARG A 14 20.80 10.86 11.11
C ARG A 14 19.32 11.11 10.86
N ASP A 15 19.01 11.80 9.79
CA ASP A 15 17.66 12.23 9.44
C ASP A 15 16.82 11.05 8.95
N ASP A 16 15.86 10.61 9.77
CA ASP A 16 14.98 9.48 9.50
C ASP A 16 13.93 9.77 8.41
N ARG A 17 13.72 11.04 8.07
CA ARG A 17 12.84 11.43 6.95
C ARG A 17 13.33 10.89 5.62
N PHE A 18 14.63 10.68 5.48
CA PHE A 18 15.25 10.12 4.28
C PHE A 18 15.33 8.58 4.29
N ASP A 19 14.88 7.91 5.35
CA ASP A 19 14.85 6.44 5.38
C ASP A 19 13.93 5.89 4.29
N GLY A 20 14.46 4.98 3.47
CA GLY A 20 13.76 4.42 2.32
C GLY A 20 13.89 5.23 1.02
N TRP A 21 14.37 6.48 1.06
CA TRP A 21 14.65 7.26 -0.15
C TRP A 21 15.94 6.85 -0.84
N PHE A 22 16.96 6.53 -0.06
CA PHE A 22 18.23 6.02 -0.54
C PHE A 22 18.91 5.18 0.56
N VAL A 23 19.94 4.45 0.17
CA VAL A 23 20.82 3.76 1.12
C VAL A 23 22.26 4.27 0.98
N THR A 24 22.96 4.28 2.10
CA THR A 24 24.34 4.72 2.22
C THR A 24 25.24 3.50 2.35
N ALA A 25 26.12 3.29 1.40
CA ALA A 25 27.08 2.20 1.40
C ALA A 25 28.47 2.68 1.79
N VAL A 26 29.11 1.99 2.75
CA VAL A 26 30.42 2.32 3.27
C VAL A 26 31.46 1.38 2.67
N THR A 27 32.32 1.90 1.81
CA THR A 27 33.31 1.11 1.05
C THR A 27 34.32 0.40 1.93
N SER A 28 34.71 1.00 3.04
CA SER A 28 35.68 0.41 3.97
C SER A 28 35.15 -0.82 4.73
N THR A 29 33.84 -0.96 4.86
CA THR A 29 33.20 -2.05 5.62
C THR A 29 32.39 -3.01 4.75
N GLY A 30 32.08 -2.63 3.52
CA GLY A 30 31.20 -3.37 2.63
C GLY A 30 29.74 -3.42 3.11
N ILE A 31 29.30 -2.43 3.91
CA ILE A 31 27.97 -2.41 4.53
C ILE A 31 27.16 -1.25 3.99
N TYR A 32 25.87 -1.49 3.67
CA TYR A 32 24.93 -0.42 3.42
C TYR A 32 23.98 -0.20 4.60
N CYS A 33 23.66 1.06 4.85
CA CYS A 33 22.83 1.54 5.95
C CYS A 33 21.68 2.41 5.44
N ARG A 34 20.66 2.61 6.26
CA ARG A 34 19.71 3.71 6.09
C ARG A 34 20.31 5.03 6.58
N PRO A 35 19.82 6.20 6.12
CA PRO A 35 20.30 7.52 6.54
C PRO A 35 20.33 7.72 8.07
N SER A 36 19.28 7.29 8.78
CA SER A 36 19.16 7.42 10.24
C SER A 36 19.97 6.39 11.05
N CYS A 37 20.94 5.72 10.46
CA CYS A 37 21.72 4.68 11.14
C CYS A 37 22.42 5.22 12.41
N PRO A 38 22.25 4.58 13.61
CA PRO A 38 22.89 5.01 14.83
C PRO A 38 24.38 4.63 14.93
N ALA A 39 24.96 4.09 13.85
CA ALA A 39 26.41 3.84 13.79
C ALA A 39 27.20 5.15 13.66
N MET A 40 28.52 5.06 13.85
CA MET A 40 29.41 6.19 13.61
C MET A 40 29.30 6.63 12.14
N THR A 41 29.17 7.94 11.93
CA THR A 41 29.11 8.51 10.58
C THR A 41 30.43 8.26 9.85
N PRO A 42 30.42 7.62 8.66
CA PRO A 42 31.64 7.36 7.91
C PRO A 42 32.21 8.65 7.33
N ARG A 43 33.51 8.66 7.00
CA ARG A 43 34.11 9.76 6.22
C ARG A 43 33.49 9.82 4.82
N ARG A 44 33.30 11.03 4.28
CA ARG A 44 32.65 11.27 2.98
C ARG A 44 33.28 10.46 1.83
N GLU A 45 34.60 10.34 1.82
CA GLU A 45 35.38 9.61 0.83
C GLU A 45 35.07 8.11 0.77
N HIS A 46 34.57 7.53 1.87
CA HIS A 46 34.18 6.11 1.97
C HIS A 46 32.69 5.88 1.74
N VAL A 47 31.93 6.92 1.33
CA VAL A 47 30.47 6.82 1.18
C VAL A 47 30.07 6.80 -0.29
N ARG A 48 29.23 5.83 -0.63
CA ARG A 48 28.49 5.77 -1.90
C ARG A 48 27.00 5.72 -1.61
N PHE A 49 26.22 6.40 -2.42
CA PHE A 49 24.77 6.39 -2.31
C PHE A 49 24.15 5.52 -3.39
N PHE A 50 23.10 4.79 -3.03
CA PHE A 50 22.34 3.97 -3.96
C PHE A 50 20.85 4.27 -3.80
N PRO A 51 20.09 4.29 -4.92
CA PRO A 51 18.65 4.58 -4.88
C PRO A 51 17.84 3.44 -4.25
N SER A 52 18.42 2.24 -4.12
CA SER A 52 17.74 1.10 -3.53
C SER A 52 18.71 0.12 -2.83
N ALA A 53 18.17 -0.68 -1.91
CA ALA A 53 18.89 -1.78 -1.30
C ALA A 53 19.35 -2.81 -2.36
N ALA A 54 18.54 -3.05 -3.41
CA ALA A 54 18.87 -3.96 -4.50
C ALA A 54 20.12 -3.49 -5.26
N ALA A 55 20.24 -2.20 -5.55
CA ALA A 55 21.42 -1.63 -6.20
C ALA A 55 22.68 -1.77 -5.33
N ALA A 56 22.57 -1.49 -4.02
CA ALA A 56 23.70 -1.67 -3.11
C ALA A 56 24.13 -3.15 -3.00
N GLN A 57 23.16 -4.09 -2.95
CA GLN A 57 23.46 -5.53 -2.94
C GLN A 57 24.12 -6.00 -4.22
N GLN A 58 23.70 -5.53 -5.39
CA GLN A 58 24.37 -5.82 -6.68
C GLN A 58 25.80 -5.27 -6.73
N ALA A 59 26.04 -4.13 -6.09
CA ALA A 59 27.39 -3.57 -5.95
C ALA A 59 28.25 -4.28 -4.87
N GLY A 60 27.77 -5.39 -4.28
CA GLY A 60 28.51 -6.22 -3.34
C GLY A 60 28.42 -5.79 -1.88
N PHE A 61 27.57 -4.81 -1.55
CA PHE A 61 27.38 -4.39 -0.16
C PHE A 61 26.33 -5.26 0.55
N ARG A 62 26.50 -5.47 1.84
CA ARG A 62 25.59 -6.23 2.71
C ARG A 62 24.82 -5.33 3.65
N ALA A 63 23.64 -5.77 4.07
CA ALA A 63 22.76 -5.01 4.96
C ALA A 63 23.36 -4.82 6.36
N CYS A 64 23.26 -3.62 6.90
CA CYS A 64 23.66 -3.31 8.26
C CYS A 64 22.80 -4.06 9.29
N LYS A 65 23.45 -4.80 10.20
CA LYS A 65 22.76 -5.55 11.28
C LYS A 65 22.17 -4.61 12.35
N ARG A 66 22.71 -3.40 12.49
CA ARG A 66 22.33 -2.45 13.53
C ARG A 66 21.09 -1.65 13.16
N CYS A 67 21.09 -0.99 11.99
CA CYS A 67 20.00 -0.13 11.55
C CYS A 67 18.93 -0.88 10.75
N ARG A 68 19.22 -2.07 10.23
CA ARG A 68 18.26 -2.89 9.45
C ARG A 68 17.62 -2.07 8.32
N PRO A 69 18.37 -1.65 7.30
CA PRO A 69 17.89 -0.74 6.26
C PRO A 69 16.71 -1.31 5.47
N ASP A 70 16.54 -2.62 5.51
CA ASP A 70 15.46 -3.39 4.90
C ASP A 70 14.17 -3.42 5.74
N ALA A 71 14.19 -2.95 7.00
CA ALA A 71 13.02 -2.89 7.88
C ALA A 71 12.35 -1.50 7.91
N THR A 72 12.75 -0.59 7.03
CA THR A 72 12.13 0.72 6.86
C THR A 72 10.89 0.63 5.98
N PRO A 73 9.94 1.59 6.07
CA PRO A 73 8.90 1.74 5.05
C PRO A 73 9.50 1.83 3.65
N GLY A 74 8.77 1.36 2.64
CA GLY A 74 9.16 1.49 1.23
C GLY A 74 9.41 2.94 0.82
N SER A 75 10.04 3.18 -0.32
CA SER A 75 10.19 4.55 -0.82
C SER A 75 8.83 5.12 -1.19
N PRO A 76 8.44 6.30 -0.66
CA PRO A 76 7.21 6.98 -1.06
C PRO A 76 7.20 7.29 -2.55
N GLU A 77 8.37 7.54 -3.13
CA GLU A 77 8.53 7.88 -4.54
C GLU A 77 7.92 6.80 -5.45
N TRP A 78 8.25 5.53 -5.21
CA TRP A 78 7.75 4.44 -6.04
C TRP A 78 6.26 4.13 -5.85
N ASP A 79 5.76 4.35 -4.64
CA ASP A 79 4.35 4.10 -4.32
C ASP A 79 3.43 5.14 -4.98
N LEU A 80 3.87 6.39 -5.05
CA LEU A 80 3.07 7.50 -5.58
C LEU A 80 3.19 7.69 -7.10
N ARG A 81 4.31 7.30 -7.71
CA ARG A 81 4.54 7.51 -9.15
C ARG A 81 3.58 6.70 -10.01
N ALA A 82 3.03 7.36 -11.03
CA ALA A 82 2.15 6.74 -12.02
C ALA A 82 2.89 6.13 -13.22
N ASP A 83 4.20 6.40 -13.35
CA ASP A 83 5.03 5.94 -14.45
C ASP A 83 5.35 4.44 -14.41
N LEU A 84 6.00 3.97 -15.47
CA LEU A 84 6.38 2.57 -15.63
C LEU A 84 7.12 2.00 -14.43
N VAL A 85 8.08 2.76 -13.88
CA VAL A 85 8.92 2.27 -12.78
C VAL A 85 8.12 2.16 -11.48
N GLY A 86 7.29 3.16 -11.15
CA GLY A 86 6.39 3.09 -10.00
C GLY A 86 5.39 1.94 -10.10
N ARG A 87 4.79 1.74 -11.29
CA ARG A 87 3.89 0.60 -11.57
C ARG A 87 4.60 -0.74 -11.39
N ALA A 88 5.82 -0.88 -11.96
CA ALA A 88 6.63 -2.08 -11.82
C ALA A 88 6.98 -2.37 -10.35
N MET A 89 7.40 -1.38 -9.59
CA MET A 89 7.77 -1.54 -8.18
C MET A 89 6.59 -2.03 -7.34
N ARG A 90 5.37 -1.52 -7.59
CA ARG A 90 4.15 -2.00 -6.89
C ARG A 90 3.80 -3.44 -7.23
N LEU A 91 3.92 -3.85 -8.50
CA LEU A 91 3.68 -5.23 -8.93
C LEU A 91 4.76 -6.20 -8.41
N ILE A 92 6.03 -5.79 -8.39
CA ILE A 92 7.10 -6.57 -7.76
C ILE A 92 6.79 -6.73 -6.27
N GLY A 93 6.35 -5.66 -5.61
CA GLY A 93 5.91 -5.67 -4.22
C GLY A 93 4.79 -6.67 -3.92
N ASP A 94 3.83 -6.79 -4.82
CA ASP A 94 2.73 -7.77 -4.75
C ASP A 94 3.17 -9.21 -5.12
N GLY A 95 4.45 -9.43 -5.47
CA GLY A 95 5.01 -10.75 -5.76
C GLY A 95 4.75 -11.25 -7.20
N VAL A 96 4.48 -10.38 -8.16
CA VAL A 96 4.22 -10.79 -9.57
C VAL A 96 5.41 -11.53 -10.15
N ILE A 97 6.66 -11.10 -9.89
CA ILE A 97 7.85 -11.81 -10.39
C ILE A 97 7.95 -13.23 -9.83
N ASP A 98 7.51 -13.44 -8.59
CA ASP A 98 7.57 -14.75 -7.94
C ASP A 98 6.57 -15.73 -8.54
N ARG A 99 5.45 -15.23 -9.05
CA ARG A 99 4.37 -16.02 -9.67
C ARG A 99 4.49 -16.17 -11.17
N GLU A 100 4.87 -15.10 -11.88
CA GLU A 100 4.74 -15.00 -13.33
C GLU A 100 6.07 -14.70 -14.04
N GLY A 101 7.15 -14.51 -13.27
CA GLY A 101 8.45 -14.14 -13.82
C GLY A 101 8.52 -12.70 -14.34
N VAL A 102 9.63 -12.37 -14.98
CA VAL A 102 9.83 -11.04 -15.60
C VAL A 102 8.92 -10.87 -16.81
N THR A 103 8.69 -11.93 -17.57
CA THR A 103 7.78 -11.94 -18.71
C THR A 103 6.36 -11.56 -18.30
N GLY A 104 5.83 -12.15 -17.22
CA GLY A 104 4.51 -11.80 -16.70
C GLY A 104 4.43 -10.34 -16.25
N LEU A 105 5.46 -9.85 -15.56
CA LEU A 105 5.53 -8.44 -15.16
C LEU A 105 5.53 -7.51 -16.40
N ALA A 106 6.33 -7.80 -17.40
CA ALA A 106 6.43 -7.02 -18.63
C ALA A 106 5.10 -7.00 -19.40
N ASN A 107 4.44 -8.15 -19.52
CA ASN A 107 3.13 -8.27 -20.17
C ASN A 107 2.05 -7.44 -19.47
N ARG A 108 1.99 -7.49 -18.12
CA ARG A 108 1.04 -6.69 -17.33
C ARG A 108 1.26 -5.18 -17.50
N LEU A 109 2.49 -4.76 -17.73
CA LEU A 109 2.84 -3.36 -17.93
C LEU A 109 2.69 -2.88 -19.38
N GLY A 110 2.58 -3.80 -20.35
CA GLY A 110 2.50 -3.49 -21.76
C GLY A 110 3.84 -3.13 -22.41
N TYR A 111 4.96 -3.64 -21.87
CA TYR A 111 6.32 -3.34 -22.36
C TYR A 111 7.16 -4.61 -22.59
N SER A 112 8.24 -4.50 -23.35
CA SER A 112 9.21 -5.59 -23.45
C SER A 112 10.06 -5.69 -22.19
N GLU A 113 10.53 -6.92 -21.87
CA GLU A 113 11.42 -7.16 -20.72
C GLU A 113 12.70 -6.31 -20.80
N ARG A 114 13.26 -6.11 -21.99
CA ARG A 114 14.45 -5.27 -22.22
C ARG A 114 14.18 -3.81 -21.87
N HIS A 115 13.03 -3.27 -22.28
CA HIS A 115 12.66 -1.89 -21.95
C HIS A 115 12.45 -1.73 -20.45
N LEU A 116 11.69 -2.63 -19.84
CA LEU A 116 11.45 -2.65 -18.39
C LEU A 116 12.76 -2.73 -17.60
N HIS A 117 13.65 -3.65 -17.98
CA HIS A 117 14.95 -3.80 -17.33
C HIS A 117 15.77 -2.51 -17.41
N ARG A 118 15.86 -1.88 -18.59
CA ARG A 118 16.61 -0.64 -18.79
C ARG A 118 16.05 0.51 -17.91
N GLN A 119 14.73 0.67 -17.84
CA GLN A 119 14.11 1.72 -17.03
C GLN A 119 14.35 1.48 -15.53
N LEU A 120 14.18 0.25 -15.05
CA LEU A 120 14.46 -0.07 -13.65
C LEU A 120 15.93 0.12 -13.29
N VAL A 121 16.87 -0.28 -14.14
CA VAL A 121 18.30 -0.05 -13.90
C VAL A 121 18.63 1.45 -13.86
N ALA A 122 18.05 2.24 -14.76
CA ALA A 122 18.31 3.67 -14.82
C ALA A 122 17.83 4.41 -13.55
N GLU A 123 16.68 4.03 -13.00
CA GLU A 123 16.06 4.77 -11.90
C GLU A 123 16.25 4.12 -10.53
N VAL A 124 16.11 2.78 -10.44
CA VAL A 124 16.23 2.02 -9.20
C VAL A 124 17.65 1.50 -8.97
N GLY A 125 18.50 1.58 -10.00
CA GLY A 125 19.87 1.07 -9.98
C GLY A 125 19.96 -0.45 -10.04
N ALA A 126 18.83 -1.16 -10.28
CA ALA A 126 18.77 -2.63 -10.28
C ALA A 126 17.67 -3.12 -11.21
N GLY A 127 17.90 -4.24 -11.89
CA GLY A 127 16.91 -4.89 -12.75
C GLY A 127 15.81 -5.61 -11.92
N PRO A 128 14.70 -6.02 -12.57
CA PRO A 128 13.52 -6.55 -11.89
C PRO A 128 13.82 -7.79 -11.03
N VAL A 129 14.65 -8.71 -11.48
CA VAL A 129 15.04 -9.91 -10.71
C VAL A 129 15.81 -9.55 -9.45
N ALA A 130 16.70 -8.54 -9.51
CA ALA A 130 17.47 -8.11 -8.36
C ALA A 130 16.60 -7.41 -7.32
N VAL A 131 15.63 -6.60 -7.75
CA VAL A 131 14.63 -5.97 -6.89
C VAL A 131 13.79 -7.05 -6.18
N ALA A 132 13.26 -8.02 -6.92
CA ALA A 132 12.50 -9.13 -6.34
C ALA A 132 13.35 -9.96 -5.36
N ARG A 133 14.64 -10.23 -5.68
CA ARG A 133 15.56 -10.94 -4.79
C ARG A 133 15.79 -10.18 -3.46
N ALA A 134 15.99 -8.87 -3.53
CA ALA A 134 16.15 -8.04 -2.34
C ALA A 134 14.88 -8.09 -1.45
N GLN A 135 13.71 -8.05 -2.07
CA GLN A 135 12.44 -8.15 -1.37
C GLN A 135 12.22 -9.52 -0.72
N ARG A 136 12.52 -10.63 -1.44
CA ARG A 136 12.48 -11.98 -0.87
C ARG A 136 13.40 -12.11 0.36
N ALA A 137 14.60 -11.56 0.29
CA ALA A 137 15.54 -11.56 1.42
C ALA A 137 14.96 -10.82 2.63
N GLN A 138 14.31 -9.68 2.41
CA GLN A 138 13.65 -8.90 3.44
C GLN A 138 12.46 -9.66 4.07
N THR A 139 11.60 -10.24 3.24
CA THR A 139 10.47 -11.08 3.70
C THR A 139 10.96 -12.28 4.50
N ALA A 140 11.99 -12.97 4.02
CA ALA A 140 12.61 -14.08 4.71
C ALA A 140 13.15 -13.69 6.08
N ARG A 141 13.85 -12.56 6.17
CA ARG A 141 14.35 -12.03 7.43
C ARG A 141 13.22 -11.74 8.40
N LEU A 142 12.18 -11.03 7.93
CA LEU A 142 11.00 -10.72 8.73
C LEU A 142 10.40 -12.00 9.34
N LEU A 143 10.18 -13.03 8.51
CA LEU A 143 9.64 -14.32 8.96
C LEU A 143 10.57 -15.03 9.95
N LEU A 144 11.88 -15.06 9.70
CA LEU A 144 12.85 -15.69 10.62
C LEU A 144 12.86 -15.02 11.99
N GLU A 145 12.71 -13.71 12.03
CA GLU A 145 12.77 -12.92 13.27
C GLU A 145 11.44 -12.89 14.03
N THR A 146 10.29 -13.01 13.34
CA THR A 146 8.97 -12.80 13.96
C THR A 146 8.17 -14.08 14.13
N THR A 147 8.51 -15.18 13.43
CA THR A 147 7.73 -16.41 13.44
C THR A 147 8.52 -17.61 13.96
N GLY A 148 7.79 -18.68 14.32
CA GLY A 148 8.33 -19.99 14.64
C GLY A 148 8.33 -20.98 13.47
N LEU A 149 8.06 -20.54 12.23
CA LEU A 149 8.00 -21.40 11.05
C LEU A 149 9.31 -22.15 10.82
N ARG A 150 9.27 -23.38 10.28
CA ARG A 150 10.48 -24.09 9.89
C ARG A 150 11.24 -23.28 8.84
N ILE A 151 12.56 -23.42 8.82
CA ILE A 151 13.43 -22.65 7.88
C ILE A 151 13.05 -22.95 6.43
N THR A 152 12.66 -24.18 6.12
CA THR A 152 12.16 -24.60 4.81
C THR A 152 10.86 -23.88 4.44
N ASP A 153 9.93 -23.78 5.39
CA ASP A 153 8.65 -23.10 5.16
C ASP A 153 8.86 -21.58 4.95
N VAL A 154 9.80 -20.98 5.70
CA VAL A 154 10.20 -19.58 5.49
C VAL A 154 10.78 -19.36 4.10
N ALA A 155 11.59 -20.30 3.57
CA ALA A 155 12.16 -20.16 2.23
C ALA A 155 11.06 -20.04 1.16
N PHE A 156 10.08 -20.94 1.18
CA PHE A 156 8.97 -20.94 0.22
C PHE A 156 7.99 -19.78 0.46
N ALA A 157 7.66 -19.49 1.71
CA ALA A 157 6.81 -18.35 2.07
C ALA A 157 7.40 -16.99 1.65
N ALA A 158 8.73 -16.90 1.61
CA ALA A 158 9.43 -15.69 1.14
C ALA A 158 9.60 -15.63 -0.39
N GLY A 159 9.05 -16.60 -1.15
CA GLY A 159 9.08 -16.59 -2.61
C GLY A 159 10.34 -17.20 -3.24
N PHE A 160 11.15 -17.96 -2.48
CA PHE A 160 12.30 -18.67 -3.06
C PHE A 160 11.87 -19.99 -3.70
N ALA A 161 12.42 -20.29 -4.88
CA ALA A 161 12.16 -21.54 -5.59
C ALA A 161 12.85 -22.75 -4.94
N SER A 162 13.90 -22.54 -4.11
CA SER A 162 14.61 -23.60 -3.42
C SER A 162 15.26 -23.12 -2.12
N VAL A 163 15.42 -24.05 -1.18
CA VAL A 163 16.13 -23.82 0.10
C VAL A 163 17.62 -23.46 -0.15
N ARG A 164 18.23 -23.97 -1.21
CA ARG A 164 19.60 -23.60 -1.60
C ARG A 164 19.69 -22.12 -1.96
N GLN A 165 18.85 -21.68 -2.88
CA GLN A 165 18.79 -20.26 -3.30
C GLN A 165 18.52 -19.34 -2.11
N PHE A 166 17.59 -19.72 -1.22
CA PHE A 166 17.32 -19.02 0.03
C PHE A 166 18.57 -18.89 0.90
N ASN A 167 19.25 -20.01 1.21
CA ASN A 167 20.45 -20.00 2.04
C ASN A 167 21.55 -19.11 1.45
N ASP A 168 21.80 -19.20 0.15
CA ASP A 168 22.81 -18.42 -0.54
C ASP A 168 22.46 -16.93 -0.53
N THR A 169 21.18 -16.58 -0.73
CA THR A 169 20.73 -15.20 -0.69
C THR A 169 20.86 -14.60 0.72
N ILE A 170 20.42 -15.34 1.75
CA ILE A 170 20.53 -14.87 3.16
C ILE A 170 21.99 -14.65 3.55
N ARG A 171 22.91 -15.57 3.18
CA ARG A 171 24.33 -15.40 3.43
C ARG A 171 24.92 -14.19 2.71
N THR A 172 24.56 -14.00 1.45
CA THR A 172 25.05 -12.87 0.63
C THR A 172 24.58 -11.54 1.19
N VAL A 173 23.28 -11.42 1.51
CA VAL A 173 22.67 -10.14 1.91
C VAL A 173 22.98 -9.78 3.35
N PHE A 174 22.99 -10.76 4.26
CA PHE A 174 23.10 -10.51 5.71
C PHE A 174 24.41 -11.00 6.34
N ALA A 175 25.26 -11.70 5.60
CA ALA A 175 26.51 -12.31 6.07
C ALA A 175 26.32 -13.21 7.31
N VAL A 176 25.21 -13.94 7.37
CA VAL A 176 24.86 -14.92 8.41
C VAL A 176 24.04 -16.05 7.80
N THR A 177 23.97 -17.19 8.48
CA THR A 177 23.04 -18.25 8.09
C THR A 177 21.60 -17.92 8.55
N PRO A 178 20.57 -18.53 7.94
CA PRO A 178 19.19 -18.39 8.41
C PRO A 178 19.00 -18.73 9.88
N THR A 179 19.71 -19.76 10.38
CA THR A 179 19.68 -20.14 11.80
C THR A 179 20.27 -19.05 12.71
N GLN A 180 21.39 -18.45 12.30
CA GLN A 180 21.99 -17.34 13.04
C GLN A 180 21.09 -16.11 13.01
N LEU A 181 20.46 -15.81 11.86
CA LEU A 181 19.55 -14.70 11.73
C LEU A 181 18.31 -14.88 12.64
N ARG A 182 17.79 -16.11 12.75
CA ARG A 182 16.71 -16.45 13.68
C ARG A 182 17.13 -16.26 15.15
N ARG A 183 18.35 -16.65 15.53
CA ARG A 183 18.88 -16.46 16.90
C ARG A 183 19.07 -14.99 17.29
N SER A 184 19.27 -14.09 16.32
CA SER A 184 19.40 -12.66 16.56
C SER A 184 18.07 -11.93 16.83
N ARG A 185 16.99 -12.68 16.94
CA ARG A 185 15.64 -12.20 17.25
C ARG A 185 15.63 -11.42 18.57
N ARG A 186 15.00 -10.25 18.57
CA ARG A 186 14.80 -9.43 19.76
C ARG A 186 13.42 -9.70 20.37
N GLY A 187 13.40 -10.32 21.54
CA GLY A 187 12.19 -10.62 22.31
C GLY A 187 11.42 -11.90 21.89
N PRO A 188 10.44 -12.33 22.68
CA PRO A 188 9.58 -13.47 22.38
C PRO A 188 8.75 -13.17 21.13
N ALA A 189 8.56 -14.18 20.23
CA ALA A 189 7.56 -14.05 19.19
C ALA A 189 6.18 -14.04 19.84
N GLU A 190 5.38 -13.08 19.49
CA GLU A 190 3.96 -13.18 19.74
C GLU A 190 3.43 -14.38 18.92
N ARG A 191 2.96 -15.41 19.59
CA ARG A 191 2.46 -16.62 18.95
C ARG A 191 0.95 -16.63 19.07
N VAL A 192 0.29 -16.48 17.93
CA VAL A 192 -1.15 -16.73 17.80
C VAL A 192 -1.30 -18.00 17.00
N THR A 193 -2.01 -18.99 17.56
CA THR A 193 -2.19 -20.29 16.90
C THR A 193 -2.82 -20.11 15.52
N GLY A 194 -2.15 -20.63 14.49
CA GLY A 194 -2.63 -20.57 13.11
C GLY A 194 -2.53 -19.18 12.45
N ALA A 195 -1.79 -18.24 13.04
CA ALA A 195 -1.57 -16.91 12.48
C ALA A 195 -0.09 -16.51 12.46
N ILE A 196 0.24 -15.62 11.55
CA ILE A 196 1.53 -14.92 11.48
C ILE A 196 1.30 -13.49 11.98
N VAL A 197 1.99 -13.11 13.04
CA VAL A 197 1.92 -11.74 13.58
C VAL A 197 3.14 -10.95 13.13
N LEU A 198 2.89 -9.85 12.45
CA LEU A 198 3.91 -8.95 11.93
C LEU A 198 3.75 -7.54 12.51
N ARG A 199 4.86 -6.81 12.53
CA ARG A 199 4.90 -5.38 12.83
C ARG A 199 5.16 -4.64 11.54
N LEU A 200 4.16 -3.90 11.04
CA LEU A 200 4.29 -3.10 9.82
C LEU A 200 4.76 -1.69 10.20
N PRO A 201 6.00 -1.32 9.88
CA PRO A 201 6.49 0.02 10.16
C PRO A 201 5.83 1.05 9.24
N TYR A 202 5.72 2.29 9.72
CA TYR A 202 5.25 3.46 8.97
C TYR A 202 6.13 4.67 9.28
N ARG A 203 6.01 5.74 8.49
CA ARG A 203 6.60 7.04 8.81
C ARG A 203 5.65 7.83 9.71
N ALA A 204 6.18 8.32 10.83
CA ALA A 204 5.44 9.21 11.71
C ALA A 204 5.41 10.64 11.12
N PRO A 205 4.36 11.42 11.44
CA PRO A 205 3.19 11.04 12.23
C PRO A 205 2.15 10.23 11.43
N ILE A 206 1.23 9.57 12.14
CA ILE A 206 0.07 8.88 11.56
C ILE A 206 -1.14 9.01 12.49
N GLU A 207 -2.28 9.35 11.94
CA GLU A 207 -3.59 9.34 12.62
C GLU A 207 -4.25 7.95 12.43
N LEU A 208 -3.60 6.91 12.98
CA LEU A 208 -3.99 5.52 12.75
C LEU A 208 -5.39 5.21 13.27
N ASP A 209 -5.77 5.75 14.44
CA ASP A 209 -7.10 5.54 15.01
C ASP A 209 -8.20 6.17 14.15
N ALA A 210 -7.95 7.35 13.58
CA ALA A 210 -8.88 7.97 12.64
C ALA A 210 -9.06 7.12 11.38
N LEU A 211 -7.97 6.58 10.86
CA LEU A 211 -7.97 5.71 9.69
C LEU A 211 -8.73 4.40 9.95
N LEU A 212 -8.47 3.74 11.08
CA LEU A 212 -9.15 2.50 11.45
C LEU A 212 -10.65 2.74 11.70
N ARG A 213 -11.03 3.84 12.37
CA ARG A 213 -12.44 4.24 12.52
C ARG A 213 -13.11 4.51 11.18
N PHE A 214 -12.41 5.17 10.22
CA PHE A 214 -12.94 5.39 8.88
C PHE A 214 -13.26 4.08 8.16
N LEU A 215 -12.39 3.08 8.26
CA LEU A 215 -12.61 1.74 7.72
C LEU A 215 -13.74 1.04 8.50
N GLY A 216 -13.72 1.11 9.82
CA GLY A 216 -14.73 0.52 10.71
C GLY A 216 -16.15 1.01 10.45
N ALA A 217 -16.32 2.30 10.14
CA ALA A 217 -17.63 2.87 9.79
C ALA A 217 -18.19 2.38 8.43
N ARG A 218 -17.37 1.63 7.66
CA ARG A 218 -17.70 1.18 6.30
C ARG A 218 -17.58 -0.34 6.13
N VAL A 219 -17.51 -1.10 7.22
CA VAL A 219 -17.39 -2.57 7.19
C VAL A 219 -18.58 -3.20 6.48
N VAL A 220 -18.29 -4.17 5.63
CA VAL A 220 -19.27 -5.04 4.99
C VAL A 220 -19.34 -6.35 5.79
N PRO A 221 -20.41 -6.59 6.55
CA PRO A 221 -20.58 -7.82 7.34
C PRO A 221 -20.32 -9.08 6.53
N GLY A 222 -19.62 -10.03 7.14
CA GLY A 222 -19.18 -11.26 6.48
C GLY A 222 -17.83 -11.15 5.79
N VAL A 223 -17.45 -9.99 5.27
CA VAL A 223 -16.16 -9.69 4.65
C VAL A 223 -15.23 -8.95 5.61
N GLU A 224 -15.80 -8.04 6.38
CA GLU A 224 -15.09 -7.14 7.31
C GLU A 224 -15.75 -7.14 8.69
N ASP A 225 -14.94 -6.82 9.70
CA ASP A 225 -15.38 -6.63 11.07
C ASP A 225 -14.60 -5.49 11.74
N TRP A 226 -15.22 -4.80 12.70
CA TRP A 226 -14.63 -3.74 13.50
C TRP A 226 -15.01 -3.87 14.96
N SER A 227 -14.06 -4.24 15.80
CA SER A 227 -14.28 -4.38 17.26
C SER A 227 -14.08 -3.10 18.08
N GLY A 228 -13.84 -1.95 17.40
CA GLY A 228 -13.48 -0.68 18.06
C GLY A 228 -11.96 -0.45 18.12
N GLU A 229 -11.14 -1.49 18.09
CA GLU A 229 -9.68 -1.41 18.13
C GLU A 229 -9.03 -2.21 17.00
N VAL A 230 -9.65 -3.30 16.58
CA VAL A 230 -9.13 -4.22 15.57
C VAL A 230 -10.03 -4.22 14.34
N TYR A 231 -9.46 -3.86 13.20
CA TYR A 231 -10.11 -4.00 11.90
C TYR A 231 -9.69 -5.32 11.29
N THR A 232 -10.66 -6.18 11.05
CA THR A 232 -10.45 -7.53 10.48
C THR A 232 -11.13 -7.63 9.12
N ARG A 233 -10.48 -8.28 8.14
CA ARG A 233 -11.10 -8.55 6.84
C ARG A 233 -10.57 -9.78 6.15
N SER A 234 -11.38 -10.33 5.24
CA SER A 234 -10.94 -11.34 4.28
C SER A 234 -10.13 -10.72 3.14
N LEU A 235 -9.23 -11.53 2.56
CA LEU A 235 -8.39 -11.19 1.43
C LEU A 235 -8.52 -12.26 0.36
N ARG A 236 -8.80 -11.88 -0.88
CA ARG A 236 -8.65 -12.72 -2.06
C ARG A 236 -7.22 -12.61 -2.53
N LEU A 237 -6.44 -13.67 -2.35
CA LEU A 237 -5.01 -13.70 -2.67
C LEU A 237 -4.73 -14.69 -3.80
N PRO A 238 -3.57 -14.63 -4.46
CA PRO A 238 -3.28 -15.42 -5.66
C PRO A 238 -3.37 -16.95 -5.51
N HIS A 239 -3.01 -17.49 -4.33
CA HIS A 239 -2.99 -18.94 -4.07
C HIS A 239 -4.10 -19.41 -3.13
N GLY A 240 -4.96 -18.50 -2.68
CA GLY A 240 -6.10 -18.84 -1.85
C GLY A 240 -6.56 -17.71 -0.93
N PRO A 241 -7.65 -17.88 -0.20
CA PRO A 241 -8.14 -16.84 0.70
C PRO A 241 -7.26 -16.69 1.94
N GLY A 242 -7.26 -15.47 2.47
CA GLY A 242 -6.66 -15.15 3.76
C GLY A 242 -7.55 -14.23 4.59
N VAL A 243 -7.19 -14.06 5.86
CA VAL A 243 -7.78 -13.07 6.75
C VAL A 243 -6.66 -12.24 7.36
N VAL A 244 -6.85 -10.93 7.42
CA VAL A 244 -5.96 -9.99 8.10
C VAL A 244 -6.71 -9.29 9.22
N ALA A 245 -6.04 -9.16 10.39
CA ALA A 245 -6.48 -8.29 11.48
C ALA A 245 -5.41 -7.22 11.74
N LEU A 246 -5.84 -5.95 11.77
CA LEU A 246 -4.98 -4.77 11.87
C LEU A 246 -5.35 -3.97 13.11
N SER A 247 -4.36 -3.60 13.92
CA SER A 247 -4.54 -2.77 15.10
C SER A 247 -3.34 -1.87 15.35
N ALA A 248 -3.52 -0.85 16.16
CA ALA A 248 -2.43 0.05 16.55
C ALA A 248 -1.42 -0.67 17.45
N GLY A 249 -0.13 -0.41 17.20
CA GLY A 249 1.00 -0.76 18.05
C GLY A 249 1.85 0.47 18.34
N ALA A 250 2.78 0.36 19.29
CA ALA A 250 3.69 1.45 19.63
C ALA A 250 4.71 1.67 18.49
N GLY A 251 4.41 2.59 17.55
CA GLY A 251 5.26 2.93 16.40
C GLY A 251 5.18 1.95 15.23
N PHE A 252 4.18 1.09 15.19
CA PHE A 252 3.92 0.15 14.09
C PHE A 252 2.43 -0.21 14.02
N VAL A 253 1.98 -0.77 12.90
CA VAL A 253 0.70 -1.46 12.82
C VAL A 253 0.91 -2.94 13.11
N ARG A 254 0.21 -3.47 14.12
CA ARG A 254 0.14 -4.91 14.36
C ARG A 254 -0.71 -5.55 13.28
N CYS A 255 -0.13 -6.48 12.54
CA CYS A 255 -0.77 -7.19 11.45
C CYS A 255 -0.77 -8.69 11.74
N GLU A 256 -1.95 -9.26 11.97
CA GLU A 256 -2.14 -10.69 12.16
C GLU A 256 -2.71 -11.27 10.87
N LEU A 257 -2.01 -12.24 10.28
CA LEU A 257 -2.36 -12.86 9.01
C LEU A 257 -2.66 -14.35 9.21
N ARG A 258 -3.81 -14.77 8.72
CA ARG A 258 -4.22 -16.17 8.59
C ARG A 258 -4.32 -16.50 7.11
N LEU A 259 -3.34 -17.21 6.58
CA LEU A 259 -3.21 -17.48 5.15
C LEU A 259 -3.47 -18.96 4.88
N THR A 260 -4.16 -19.25 3.78
CA THR A 260 -4.32 -20.63 3.27
C THR A 260 -3.01 -21.12 2.69
N ASP A 261 -2.28 -20.24 1.99
CA ASP A 261 -0.98 -20.52 1.41
C ASP A 261 0.03 -19.43 1.84
N LEU A 262 1.19 -19.85 2.37
CA LEU A 262 2.22 -18.93 2.83
C LEU A 262 2.93 -18.18 1.71
N ARG A 263 2.82 -18.63 0.45
CA ARG A 263 3.33 -17.89 -0.72
C ARG A 263 2.64 -16.55 -0.92
N ASP A 264 1.44 -16.38 -0.37
CA ASP A 264 0.66 -15.15 -0.44
C ASP A 264 1.06 -14.10 0.60
N LEU A 265 2.07 -14.38 1.44
CA LEU A 265 2.47 -13.47 2.50
C LEU A 265 2.86 -12.10 1.98
N ALA A 266 3.68 -12.03 0.93
CA ALA A 266 4.12 -10.76 0.35
C ALA A 266 2.93 -9.93 -0.14
N ALA A 267 2.01 -10.56 -0.90
CA ALA A 267 0.80 -9.92 -1.39
C ALA A 267 -0.10 -9.42 -0.24
N ALA A 268 -0.33 -10.26 0.78
CA ALA A 268 -1.14 -9.89 1.95
C ALA A 268 -0.56 -8.69 2.70
N VAL A 269 0.75 -8.67 2.92
CA VAL A 269 1.46 -7.55 3.56
C VAL A 269 1.34 -6.27 2.72
N GLN A 270 1.61 -6.35 1.41
CA GLN A 270 1.53 -5.17 0.55
C GLN A 270 0.10 -4.61 0.44
N ARG A 271 -0.91 -5.48 0.36
CA ARG A 271 -2.32 -5.05 0.36
C ARG A 271 -2.72 -4.39 1.67
N SER A 272 -2.23 -4.91 2.81
CA SER A 272 -2.44 -4.31 4.13
C SER A 272 -1.75 -2.93 4.23
N ARG A 273 -0.52 -2.80 3.72
CA ARG A 273 0.20 -1.52 3.68
C ARG A 273 -0.53 -0.50 2.82
N ARG A 274 -1.01 -0.93 1.63
CA ARG A 274 -1.80 -0.05 0.74
C ARG A 274 -3.13 0.38 1.34
N LEU A 275 -3.82 -0.52 2.03
CA LEU A 275 -5.09 -0.21 2.71
C LEU A 275 -4.93 0.94 3.70
N LEU A 276 -3.81 0.97 4.42
CA LEU A 276 -3.51 1.95 5.47
C LEU A 276 -2.53 3.06 5.03
N ASP A 277 -2.14 3.10 3.77
CA ASP A 277 -1.20 4.10 3.23
C ASP A 277 0.10 4.22 4.05
N LEU A 278 0.69 3.07 4.45
CA LEU A 278 1.84 3.05 5.37
C LEU A 278 3.15 3.50 4.72
N ASP A 279 3.21 3.59 3.39
CA ASP A 279 4.40 4.00 2.64
C ASP A 279 4.43 5.51 2.32
N ALA A 280 3.37 6.26 2.65
CA ALA A 280 3.29 7.70 2.44
C ALA A 280 4.39 8.46 3.19
N ASP A 281 4.74 9.64 2.66
CA ASP A 281 5.63 10.61 3.32
C ASP A 281 4.81 11.75 3.96
N PRO A 282 4.50 11.65 5.26
CA PRO A 282 3.73 12.69 5.94
C PRO A 282 4.49 14.01 6.02
N THR A 283 5.82 13.98 6.01
CA THR A 283 6.63 15.20 6.09
C THR A 283 6.49 16.03 4.81
N ALA A 284 6.56 15.38 3.64
CA ALA A 284 6.36 16.07 2.36
C ALA A 284 4.93 16.63 2.25
N VAL A 285 3.92 15.85 2.64
CA VAL A 285 2.52 16.31 2.68
C VAL A 285 2.34 17.51 3.61
N GLN A 286 2.90 17.44 4.83
CA GLN A 286 2.82 18.54 5.80
C GLN A 286 3.56 19.79 5.34
N ALA A 287 4.71 19.65 4.71
CA ALA A 287 5.47 20.78 4.19
C ALA A 287 4.68 21.52 3.10
N ALA A 288 4.01 20.79 2.22
CA ALA A 288 3.22 21.37 1.13
C ALA A 288 1.89 21.98 1.64
N LEU A 289 1.07 21.17 2.32
CA LEU A 289 -0.28 21.59 2.72
C LEU A 289 -0.29 22.42 4.01
N GLY A 290 0.73 22.31 4.86
CA GLY A 290 0.84 23.08 6.10
C GLY A 290 1.11 24.58 5.89
N ALA A 291 1.67 24.95 4.73
CA ALA A 291 1.88 26.32 4.31
C ALA A 291 0.63 26.97 3.69
N ASP A 292 -0.34 26.18 3.28
CA ASP A 292 -1.59 26.66 2.70
C ASP A 292 -2.45 27.37 3.77
N PRO A 293 -2.97 28.58 3.51
CA PRO A 293 -3.73 29.34 4.50
C PRO A 293 -5.02 28.66 4.94
N LEU A 294 -5.65 27.85 4.09
CA LEU A 294 -6.89 27.14 4.39
C LEU A 294 -6.63 25.81 5.07
N LEU A 295 -5.73 24.99 4.52
CA LEU A 295 -5.44 23.65 5.03
C LEU A 295 -4.44 23.65 6.19
N GLY A 296 -3.55 24.62 6.31
CA GLY A 296 -2.52 24.65 7.34
C GLY A 296 -3.05 24.47 8.77
N PRO A 297 -4.14 25.15 9.18
CA PRO A 297 -4.76 24.93 10.48
C PRO A 297 -5.27 23.48 10.67
N LEU A 298 -5.84 22.86 9.62
CA LEU A 298 -6.33 21.48 9.66
C LEU A 298 -5.19 20.49 9.77
N VAL A 299 -4.14 20.67 8.96
CA VAL A 299 -2.92 19.85 8.98
C VAL A 299 -2.24 19.87 10.34
N ARG A 300 -2.18 21.02 11.01
CA ARG A 300 -1.62 21.12 12.38
C ARG A 300 -2.44 20.36 13.41
N LYS A 301 -3.77 20.27 13.21
CA LYS A 301 -4.67 19.52 14.11
C LYS A 301 -4.63 18.01 13.89
N ALA A 302 -4.36 17.56 12.66
CA ALA A 302 -4.30 16.14 12.27
C ALA A 302 -3.14 15.91 11.28
N PRO A 303 -1.89 15.94 11.77
CA PRO A 303 -0.71 15.99 10.90
C PRO A 303 -0.39 14.68 10.19
N GLY A 304 -0.99 13.58 10.59
CA GLY A 304 -0.69 12.24 10.08
C GLY A 304 -1.83 11.56 9.34
N LEU A 305 -2.80 12.31 8.82
CA LEU A 305 -3.89 11.72 8.03
C LEU A 305 -3.33 10.96 6.81
N ARG A 306 -3.89 9.77 6.59
CA ARG A 306 -3.55 8.87 5.47
C ARG A 306 -4.74 8.72 4.54
N VAL A 307 -4.45 8.60 3.25
CA VAL A 307 -5.47 8.28 2.24
C VAL A 307 -5.83 6.79 2.37
N PRO A 308 -7.03 6.44 2.88
CA PRO A 308 -7.40 5.03 3.01
C PRO A 308 -7.50 4.41 1.62
N GLY A 309 -6.63 3.43 1.34
CA GLY A 309 -6.65 2.65 0.10
C GLY A 309 -7.69 1.53 0.14
N HIS A 310 -7.48 0.53 -0.71
CA HIS A 310 -8.24 -0.72 -0.71
C HIS A 310 -7.32 -1.92 -0.99
N VAL A 311 -7.75 -3.11 -0.59
CA VAL A 311 -6.99 -4.36 -0.82
C VAL A 311 -7.23 -4.95 -2.20
N ASP A 312 -8.35 -4.59 -2.84
CA ASP A 312 -8.83 -5.14 -4.11
C ASP A 312 -9.56 -4.05 -4.89
N GLY A 313 -9.09 -3.74 -6.10
CA GLY A 313 -9.65 -2.69 -6.94
C GLY A 313 -11.06 -3.00 -7.43
N ALA A 314 -11.36 -4.26 -7.72
CA ALA A 314 -12.68 -4.70 -8.18
C ALA A 314 -13.73 -4.59 -7.06
N GLU A 315 -13.38 -5.00 -5.84
CA GLU A 315 -14.23 -4.76 -4.68
C GLU A 315 -14.50 -3.26 -4.48
N MET A 316 -13.45 -2.43 -4.55
CA MET A 316 -13.60 -0.98 -4.37
C MET A 316 -14.51 -0.37 -5.46
N ALA A 317 -14.39 -0.80 -6.71
CA ALA A 317 -15.24 -0.34 -7.80
C ALA A 317 -16.72 -0.70 -7.56
N THR A 318 -16.97 -1.94 -7.17
CA THR A 318 -18.33 -2.40 -6.80
C THR A 318 -18.90 -1.55 -5.66
N ARG A 319 -18.12 -1.33 -4.59
CA ARG A 319 -18.54 -0.50 -3.43
C ARG A 319 -18.79 0.95 -3.82
N ALA A 320 -18.00 1.51 -4.73
CA ALA A 320 -18.23 2.87 -5.23
C ALA A 320 -19.53 2.99 -5.99
N VAL A 321 -19.86 2.03 -6.86
CA VAL A 321 -21.10 2.02 -7.63
C VAL A 321 -22.34 1.86 -6.74
N VAL A 322 -22.32 0.90 -5.79
CA VAL A 322 -23.49 0.71 -4.89
C VAL A 322 -23.66 1.85 -3.90
N GLY A 323 -22.58 2.60 -3.66
CA GLY A 323 -22.58 3.80 -2.80
C GLY A 323 -23.02 5.09 -3.49
N GLN A 324 -23.23 5.09 -4.83
CA GLN A 324 -23.64 6.30 -5.53
C GLN A 324 -24.99 6.84 -5.00
N GLN A 325 -25.02 8.14 -4.70
CA GLN A 325 -26.22 8.88 -4.31
C GLN A 325 -26.98 8.26 -3.11
N VAL A 326 -26.28 7.58 -2.23
CA VAL A 326 -26.86 7.03 -0.98
C VAL A 326 -25.92 7.30 0.21
N SER A 327 -26.46 7.24 1.42
CA SER A 327 -25.64 7.32 2.63
C SER A 327 -24.69 6.13 2.76
N VAL A 328 -23.57 6.30 3.48
CA VAL A 328 -22.62 5.22 3.76
C VAL A 328 -23.30 3.95 4.30
N PRO A 329 -24.22 4.02 5.31
CA PRO A 329 -24.94 2.83 5.78
C PRO A 329 -25.80 2.16 4.70
N ALA A 330 -26.40 2.94 3.79
CA ALA A 330 -27.21 2.36 2.70
C ALA A 330 -26.35 1.65 1.67
N GLY A 331 -25.21 2.23 1.30
CA GLY A 331 -24.21 1.59 0.42
C GLY A 331 -23.65 0.30 1.04
N THR A 332 -23.33 0.32 2.34
CA THR A 332 -22.88 -0.87 3.08
C THR A 332 -23.92 -1.98 3.06
N ARG A 333 -25.21 -1.68 3.31
CA ARG A 333 -26.29 -2.68 3.22
C ARG A 333 -26.41 -3.32 1.82
N LEU A 334 -26.24 -2.54 0.75
CA LEU A 334 -26.25 -3.08 -0.60
C LEU A 334 -25.04 -3.99 -0.86
N ALA A 335 -23.83 -3.59 -0.42
CA ALA A 335 -22.64 -4.41 -0.50
C ALA A 335 -22.77 -5.72 0.31
N THR A 336 -23.42 -5.67 1.48
CA THR A 336 -23.72 -6.86 2.30
C THR A 336 -24.63 -7.84 1.54
N ARG A 337 -25.71 -7.36 0.94
CA ARG A 337 -26.61 -8.22 0.13
C ARG A 337 -25.89 -8.87 -1.05
N LEU A 338 -25.00 -8.13 -1.72
CA LEU A 338 -24.18 -8.70 -2.79
C LEU A 338 -23.26 -9.79 -2.24
N THR A 339 -22.64 -9.56 -1.09
CA THR A 339 -21.75 -10.54 -0.45
C THR A 339 -22.52 -11.79 0.00
N GLU A 340 -23.72 -11.65 0.55
CA GLU A 340 -24.57 -12.77 0.94
C GLU A 340 -24.98 -13.61 -0.25
N ALA A 341 -25.34 -12.97 -1.38
CA ALA A 341 -25.83 -13.64 -2.58
C ALA A 341 -24.71 -14.25 -3.44
N TYR A 342 -23.57 -13.57 -3.57
CA TYR A 342 -22.53 -13.89 -4.57
C TYR A 342 -21.13 -14.08 -3.96
N GLY A 343 -20.93 -13.80 -2.67
CA GLY A 343 -19.63 -13.95 -2.01
C GLY A 343 -19.31 -15.42 -1.75
N GLU A 344 -18.06 -15.81 -1.96
CA GLU A 344 -17.56 -17.15 -1.69
C GLU A 344 -17.34 -17.37 -0.19
N PRO A 345 -17.78 -18.50 0.39
CA PRO A 345 -17.50 -18.81 1.80
C PRO A 345 -16.00 -19.01 2.01
N LEU A 346 -15.47 -18.54 3.16
CA LEU A 346 -14.11 -18.83 3.56
C LEU A 346 -14.01 -20.30 4.02
N PRO A 347 -12.95 -21.04 3.61
CA PRO A 347 -12.71 -22.40 4.10
C PRO A 347 -12.48 -22.46 5.63
N ARG A 348 -11.98 -21.36 6.18
CA ARG A 348 -11.73 -21.18 7.62
C ARG A 348 -12.21 -19.80 8.05
N PRO A 349 -13.46 -19.66 8.47
CA PRO A 349 -13.99 -18.41 9.02
C PRO A 349 -13.18 -17.93 10.23
N HIS A 350 -13.15 -16.59 10.43
CA HIS A 350 -12.53 -15.98 11.60
C HIS A 350 -13.46 -14.94 12.22
N GLY A 351 -14.06 -15.29 13.36
CA GLY A 351 -15.10 -14.47 13.98
C GLY A 351 -16.28 -14.28 13.04
N THR A 352 -16.66 -13.04 12.82
CA THR A 352 -17.75 -12.63 11.92
C THR A 352 -17.32 -12.59 10.44
N VAL A 353 -16.02 -12.67 10.13
CA VAL A 353 -15.50 -12.72 8.77
C VAL A 353 -15.59 -14.14 8.23
N THR A 354 -16.58 -14.37 7.35
CA THR A 354 -16.98 -15.70 6.89
C THR A 354 -16.94 -15.87 5.36
N ARG A 355 -16.77 -14.78 4.62
CA ARG A 355 -16.86 -14.75 3.16
C ARG A 355 -15.77 -13.88 2.53
N LEU A 356 -15.46 -14.16 1.28
CA LEU A 356 -14.80 -13.22 0.37
C LEU A 356 -15.84 -12.32 -0.29
N PHE A 357 -15.44 -11.10 -0.64
CA PHE A 357 -16.28 -10.24 -1.48
C PHE A 357 -16.48 -10.88 -2.86
N PRO A 358 -17.64 -10.69 -3.52
CA PRO A 358 -17.90 -11.26 -4.84
C PRO A 358 -16.85 -10.88 -5.90
N THR A 359 -16.55 -11.81 -6.81
CA THR A 359 -15.69 -11.53 -7.95
C THR A 359 -16.43 -10.73 -9.03
N PRO A 360 -15.70 -10.05 -9.95
CA PRO A 360 -16.32 -9.42 -11.11
C PRO A 360 -17.15 -10.38 -11.95
N GLU A 361 -16.69 -11.62 -12.14
CA GLU A 361 -17.41 -12.65 -12.90
C GLU A 361 -18.78 -12.97 -12.28
N ALA A 362 -18.83 -13.12 -10.95
CA ALA A 362 -20.07 -13.39 -10.22
C ALA A 362 -21.05 -12.22 -10.27
N LEU A 363 -20.55 -10.99 -10.49
CA LEU A 363 -21.37 -9.78 -10.52
C LEU A 363 -21.85 -9.38 -11.92
N ARG A 364 -21.41 -10.04 -13.00
CA ARG A 364 -21.85 -9.74 -14.38
C ARG A 364 -23.38 -9.79 -14.53
N GLU A 365 -24.00 -10.77 -13.92
CA GLU A 365 -25.44 -11.01 -13.95
C GLU A 365 -26.10 -10.80 -12.58
N ALA A 366 -25.47 -9.99 -11.72
CA ALA A 366 -26.00 -9.78 -10.38
C ALA A 366 -27.41 -9.18 -10.40
N HIS A 367 -28.27 -9.73 -9.53
CA HIS A 367 -29.62 -9.24 -9.27
C HIS A 367 -29.69 -8.85 -7.79
N VAL A 368 -29.76 -7.57 -7.53
CA VAL A 368 -29.93 -7.02 -6.19
C VAL A 368 -30.90 -5.84 -6.25
N GLY A 369 -31.73 -5.68 -5.24
CA GLY A 369 -32.74 -4.62 -5.19
C GLY A 369 -32.12 -3.22 -5.14
N MET A 370 -31.83 -2.67 -6.33
CA MET A 370 -31.35 -1.30 -6.54
C MET A 370 -31.94 -0.71 -7.82
N PRO A 371 -31.92 0.63 -8.00
CA PRO A 371 -32.41 1.26 -9.23
C PRO A 371 -31.73 0.71 -10.50
N ALA A 372 -32.51 0.50 -11.57
CA ALA A 372 -32.04 -0.10 -12.81
C ALA A 372 -30.78 0.58 -13.43
N PRO A 373 -30.65 1.93 -13.43
CA PRO A 373 -29.43 2.58 -13.93
C PRO A 373 -28.18 2.18 -13.14
N ARG A 374 -28.27 2.08 -11.82
CA ARG A 374 -27.16 1.68 -10.95
C ARG A 374 -26.81 0.20 -11.13
N LEU A 375 -27.83 -0.66 -11.33
CA LEU A 375 -27.60 -2.08 -11.62
C LEU A 375 -26.89 -2.25 -12.97
N ARG A 376 -27.24 -1.47 -13.99
CA ARG A 376 -26.53 -1.45 -15.27
C ARG A 376 -25.07 -1.00 -15.10
N ALA A 377 -24.81 0.05 -14.30
CA ALA A 377 -23.46 0.50 -14.01
C ALA A 377 -22.64 -0.59 -13.30
N LEU A 378 -23.21 -1.26 -12.29
CA LEU A 378 -22.57 -2.38 -11.59
C LEU A 378 -22.16 -3.49 -12.55
N ARG A 379 -23.07 -3.96 -13.39
CA ARG A 379 -22.81 -5.03 -14.38
C ARG A 379 -21.78 -4.61 -15.42
N ALA A 380 -21.82 -3.36 -15.88
CA ALA A 380 -20.84 -2.83 -16.84
C ALA A 380 -19.43 -2.78 -16.26
N VAL A 381 -19.29 -2.31 -15.01
CA VAL A 381 -18.01 -2.32 -14.29
C VAL A 381 -17.51 -3.75 -14.06
N ALA A 382 -18.38 -4.65 -13.61
CA ALA A 382 -18.05 -6.06 -13.41
C ALA A 382 -17.61 -6.74 -14.72
N ALA A 383 -18.31 -6.50 -15.81
CA ALA A 383 -17.92 -7.01 -17.13
C ALA A 383 -16.58 -6.45 -17.60
N GLY A 384 -16.35 -5.13 -17.44
CA GLY A 384 -15.09 -4.49 -17.82
C GLY A 384 -13.88 -5.06 -17.07
N LEU A 385 -14.03 -5.31 -15.77
CA LEU A 385 -12.99 -5.92 -14.91
C LEU A 385 -12.75 -7.39 -15.27
N ALA A 386 -13.82 -8.18 -15.40
CA ALA A 386 -13.72 -9.61 -15.70
C ALA A 386 -13.16 -9.90 -17.11
N ASP A 387 -13.40 -9.00 -18.08
CA ASP A 387 -12.83 -9.10 -19.44
C ASP A 387 -11.42 -8.51 -19.55
N GLY A 388 -10.88 -7.94 -18.48
CA GLY A 388 -9.57 -7.26 -18.49
C GLY A 388 -9.57 -5.94 -19.30
N ARG A 389 -10.73 -5.41 -19.68
CA ARG A 389 -10.86 -4.12 -20.36
C ARG A 389 -10.67 -2.93 -19.39
N LEU A 390 -10.96 -3.15 -18.13
CA LEU A 390 -10.71 -2.22 -17.03
C LEU A 390 -9.72 -2.88 -16.07
N ASP A 391 -8.64 -2.19 -15.74
CA ASP A 391 -7.66 -2.60 -14.76
C ASP A 391 -7.62 -1.59 -13.60
N LEU A 392 -7.80 -2.07 -12.37
CA LEU A 392 -7.71 -1.29 -11.14
C LEU A 392 -6.71 -1.91 -10.15
N ASP A 393 -5.81 -2.77 -10.64
CA ASP A 393 -4.73 -3.37 -9.89
C ASP A 393 -3.63 -2.34 -9.57
N PRO A 394 -2.72 -2.64 -8.62
CA PRO A 394 -1.64 -1.73 -8.23
C PRO A 394 -0.73 -1.27 -9.37
N GLY A 395 -0.64 -2.08 -10.43
CA GLY A 395 0.14 -1.79 -11.63
C GLY A 395 -0.63 -1.05 -12.73
N ALA A 396 -1.90 -0.76 -12.53
CA ALA A 396 -2.72 -0.10 -13.55
C ALA A 396 -2.18 1.27 -13.94
N ASP A 397 -2.37 1.62 -15.20
CA ASP A 397 -2.17 2.98 -15.68
C ASP A 397 -3.36 3.84 -15.24
N ARG A 398 -3.09 4.83 -14.37
CA ARG A 398 -4.14 5.67 -13.76
C ARG A 398 -4.95 6.45 -14.80
N VAL A 399 -4.28 7.00 -15.81
CA VAL A 399 -4.91 7.79 -16.86
C VAL A 399 -5.81 6.91 -17.73
N GLU A 400 -5.29 5.75 -18.14
CA GLU A 400 -6.06 4.80 -18.94
C GLU A 400 -7.24 4.20 -18.14
N ALA A 401 -7.03 3.89 -16.85
CA ALA A 401 -8.10 3.40 -15.99
C ALA A 401 -9.22 4.43 -15.83
N GLU A 402 -8.90 5.71 -15.61
CA GLU A 402 -9.89 6.79 -15.52
C GLU A 402 -10.64 6.98 -16.84
N ARG A 403 -9.94 6.97 -17.98
CA ARG A 403 -10.55 7.05 -19.30
C ARG A 403 -11.53 5.91 -19.53
N ARG A 404 -11.12 4.66 -19.21
CA ARG A 404 -11.98 3.47 -19.34
C ARG A 404 -13.19 3.52 -18.41
N LEU A 405 -13.02 4.00 -17.19
CA LEU A 405 -14.12 4.18 -16.25
C LEU A 405 -15.18 5.14 -16.79
N LEU A 406 -14.77 6.26 -17.37
CA LEU A 406 -15.68 7.27 -17.91
C LEU A 406 -16.46 6.80 -19.16
N GLU A 407 -15.99 5.77 -19.85
CA GLU A 407 -16.71 5.13 -20.96
C GLU A 407 -17.85 4.21 -20.48
N LEU A 408 -17.86 3.82 -19.20
CA LEU A 408 -18.86 2.89 -18.67
C LEU A 408 -20.18 3.60 -18.33
N PRO A 409 -21.33 3.01 -18.65
CA PRO A 409 -22.63 3.61 -18.35
C PRO A 409 -22.81 3.80 -16.84
N GLY A 410 -23.20 5.02 -16.43
CA GLY A 410 -23.45 5.36 -15.03
C GLY A 410 -22.21 5.64 -14.19
N ILE A 411 -21.02 5.68 -14.80
CA ILE A 411 -19.78 6.13 -14.17
C ILE A 411 -19.49 7.55 -14.63
N GLY A 412 -19.68 8.50 -13.72
CA GLY A 412 -19.36 9.92 -13.95
C GLY A 412 -18.01 10.29 -13.35
N PRO A 413 -17.57 11.58 -13.55
CA PRO A 413 -16.28 12.08 -13.07
C PRO A 413 -16.06 11.85 -11.57
N TRP A 414 -17.06 12.06 -10.72
CA TRP A 414 -16.94 11.83 -9.27
C TRP A 414 -16.57 10.37 -8.96
N THR A 415 -17.25 9.39 -9.59
CA THR A 415 -16.99 7.98 -9.34
C THR A 415 -15.63 7.54 -9.87
N ALA A 416 -15.25 8.00 -11.06
CA ALA A 416 -13.93 7.73 -11.65
C ALA A 416 -12.81 8.28 -10.77
N SER A 417 -12.90 9.54 -10.36
CA SER A 417 -11.91 10.17 -9.47
C SER A 417 -11.90 9.55 -8.07
N TYR A 418 -13.06 9.15 -7.52
CA TYR A 418 -13.12 8.42 -6.25
C TYR A 418 -12.40 7.06 -6.33
N LEU A 419 -12.49 6.37 -7.47
CA LEU A 419 -11.74 5.13 -7.71
C LEU A 419 -10.25 5.39 -7.93
N ALA A 420 -9.87 6.48 -8.58
CA ALA A 420 -8.47 6.91 -8.67
C ALA A 420 -7.88 7.15 -7.27
N LEU A 421 -8.64 7.84 -6.40
CA LEU A 421 -8.25 8.05 -5.00
C LEU A 421 -8.09 6.74 -4.22
N ARG A 422 -9.13 5.88 -4.24
CA ARG A 422 -9.26 4.77 -3.30
C ARG A 422 -8.66 3.45 -3.79
N ALA A 423 -8.83 3.11 -5.07
CA ALA A 423 -8.31 1.88 -5.67
C ALA A 423 -6.89 2.09 -6.21
N LEU A 424 -6.66 3.15 -6.98
CA LEU A 424 -5.39 3.44 -7.63
C LEU A 424 -4.43 4.26 -6.76
N ARG A 425 -4.92 4.79 -5.61
CA ARG A 425 -4.13 5.57 -4.65
C ARG A 425 -3.39 6.73 -5.30
N ASP A 426 -4.09 7.44 -6.16
CA ASP A 426 -3.55 8.66 -6.75
C ASP A 426 -3.45 9.76 -5.67
N PRO A 427 -2.26 10.33 -5.43
CA PRO A 427 -2.07 11.36 -4.40
C PRO A 427 -2.66 12.71 -4.79
N ASP A 428 -3.02 12.89 -6.06
CA ASP A 428 -3.40 14.19 -6.62
C ASP A 428 -4.84 14.24 -7.17
N VAL A 429 -5.76 13.56 -6.48
CA VAL A 429 -7.20 13.60 -6.79
C VAL A 429 -7.91 14.64 -5.95
N PHE A 430 -8.85 15.38 -6.57
CA PHE A 430 -9.79 16.24 -5.88
C PHE A 430 -11.21 15.97 -6.39
N LEU A 431 -12.21 16.13 -5.52
CA LEU A 431 -13.62 15.83 -5.80
C LEU A 431 -14.47 17.11 -5.59
N PRO A 432 -14.46 18.06 -6.56
CA PRO A 432 -15.08 19.38 -6.36
C PRO A 432 -16.60 19.31 -6.23
N THR A 433 -17.24 18.25 -6.71
CA THR A 433 -18.70 18.04 -6.61
C THR A 433 -19.11 17.21 -5.38
N ASP A 434 -18.13 16.75 -4.57
CA ASP A 434 -18.40 15.96 -3.37
C ASP A 434 -19.12 16.79 -2.29
N VAL A 435 -20.21 16.24 -1.76
CA VAL A 435 -21.05 16.93 -0.77
C VAL A 435 -20.27 17.25 0.51
N GLY A 436 -19.43 16.32 0.98
CA GLY A 436 -18.57 16.52 2.15
C GLY A 436 -17.55 17.63 1.91
N VAL A 437 -16.91 17.66 0.74
CA VAL A 437 -15.98 18.73 0.37
C VAL A 437 -16.67 20.09 0.39
N ARG A 438 -17.84 20.20 -0.21
CA ARG A 438 -18.61 21.44 -0.26
C ARG A 438 -18.99 21.90 1.14
N HIS A 439 -19.52 21.02 1.98
CA HIS A 439 -19.84 21.36 3.36
C HIS A 439 -18.60 21.79 4.18
N ALA A 440 -17.45 21.17 3.95
CA ALA A 440 -16.22 21.57 4.65
C ALA A 440 -15.75 22.95 4.19
N LEU A 441 -15.79 23.28 2.89
CA LEU A 441 -15.44 24.58 2.35
C LEU A 441 -16.40 25.66 2.86
N ASP A 442 -17.72 25.40 2.88
CA ASP A 442 -18.72 26.33 3.43
C ASP A 442 -18.44 26.67 4.90
N ARG A 443 -18.08 25.65 5.73
CA ARG A 443 -17.69 25.87 7.13
C ARG A 443 -16.41 26.69 7.29
N LEU A 444 -15.53 26.63 6.31
CA LEU A 444 -14.27 27.40 6.26
C LEU A 444 -14.44 28.76 5.65
N GLY A 445 -15.66 29.16 5.26
CA GLY A 445 -15.98 30.46 4.66
C GLY A 445 -15.45 30.63 3.23
N VAL A 446 -15.26 29.53 2.50
CA VAL A 446 -14.76 29.52 1.13
C VAL A 446 -15.88 29.11 0.17
N PRO A 447 -16.01 29.77 -1.02
CA PRO A 447 -17.01 29.38 -2.02
C PRO A 447 -16.91 27.87 -2.36
N SER A 448 -18.04 27.18 -2.31
CA SER A 448 -18.12 25.72 -2.43
C SER A 448 -18.73 25.23 -3.73
N ASP A 449 -18.98 26.15 -4.69
CA ASP A 449 -19.35 25.72 -6.04
C ASP A 449 -18.17 24.95 -6.68
N PRO A 450 -18.45 24.01 -7.59
CA PRO A 450 -17.42 23.11 -8.12
C PRO A 450 -16.22 23.79 -8.77
N ALA A 451 -16.43 24.95 -9.41
CA ALA A 451 -15.34 25.68 -10.07
C ALA A 451 -14.43 26.36 -9.06
N SER A 452 -15.01 27.05 -8.08
CA SER A 452 -14.27 27.69 -6.98
C SER A 452 -13.53 26.65 -6.13
N ALA A 453 -14.19 25.54 -5.79
CA ALA A 453 -13.57 24.43 -5.05
C ALA A 453 -12.36 23.84 -5.81
N ALA A 454 -12.48 23.63 -7.11
CA ALA A 454 -11.38 23.16 -7.95
C ALA A 454 -10.21 24.17 -8.00
N ALA A 455 -10.52 25.47 -8.15
CA ALA A 455 -9.51 26.52 -8.19
C ALA A 455 -8.68 26.61 -6.89
N VAL A 456 -9.35 26.51 -5.73
CA VAL A 456 -8.68 26.49 -4.43
C VAL A 456 -7.74 25.27 -4.31
N ALA A 457 -8.17 24.10 -4.78
CA ALA A 457 -7.40 22.88 -4.69
C ALA A 457 -6.17 22.83 -5.63
N GLU A 458 -6.02 23.73 -6.59
CA GLU A 458 -4.84 23.76 -7.46
C GLU A 458 -3.54 24.06 -6.70
N SER A 459 -3.60 24.85 -5.62
CA SER A 459 -2.44 25.13 -4.76
C SER A 459 -1.98 23.90 -3.96
N TRP A 460 -2.80 22.86 -3.84
CA TRP A 460 -2.49 21.65 -3.06
C TRP A 460 -1.76 20.58 -3.85
N ARG A 461 -1.53 20.80 -5.15
CA ARG A 461 -0.75 19.85 -5.96
C ARG A 461 0.67 19.66 -5.43
N PRO A 462 1.18 18.43 -5.47
CA PRO A 462 0.60 17.17 -5.99
C PRO A 462 -0.12 16.35 -4.90
N TRP A 463 -0.62 16.96 -3.82
CA TRP A 463 -1.15 16.32 -2.63
C TRP A 463 -2.66 16.55 -2.43
N ARG A 464 -3.40 16.81 -3.52
CA ARG A 464 -4.84 17.13 -3.43
C ARG A 464 -5.66 16.05 -2.74
N SER A 465 -5.29 14.77 -2.84
CA SER A 465 -5.95 13.67 -2.13
C SER A 465 -5.82 13.79 -0.61
N TYR A 466 -4.69 14.26 -0.12
CA TYR A 466 -4.50 14.52 1.32
C TYR A 466 -5.23 15.79 1.77
N GLY A 467 -5.26 16.82 0.92
CA GLY A 467 -6.10 18.01 1.17
C GLY A 467 -7.57 17.68 1.27
N LEU A 468 -8.06 16.83 0.37
CA LEU A 468 -9.42 16.27 0.39
C LEU A 468 -9.71 15.55 1.72
N LEU A 469 -8.78 14.73 2.21
CA LEU A 469 -8.92 14.02 3.49
C LEU A 469 -8.96 14.99 4.69
N GLN A 470 -8.19 16.08 4.67
CA GLN A 470 -8.25 17.11 5.71
C GLN A 470 -9.65 17.76 5.76
N LEU A 471 -10.24 18.04 4.59
CA LEU A 471 -11.61 18.57 4.51
C LEU A 471 -12.63 17.56 5.07
N TRP A 472 -12.59 16.31 4.65
CA TRP A 472 -13.51 15.29 5.18
C TRP A 472 -13.35 15.09 6.68
N HIS A 473 -12.11 15.02 7.18
CA HIS A 473 -11.84 14.84 8.61
C HIS A 473 -12.32 16.02 9.46
N SER A 474 -12.34 17.23 8.91
CA SER A 474 -12.85 18.41 9.59
C SER A 474 -14.35 18.33 9.91
N LEU A 475 -15.10 17.50 9.16
CA LEU A 475 -16.54 17.28 9.39
C LEU A 475 -16.84 16.24 10.47
N ASP A 476 -15.93 15.28 10.70
CA ASP A 476 -16.12 14.20 11.67
C ASP A 476 -16.03 14.68 13.13
N ARG A 477 -15.48 15.85 13.34
CA ARG A 477 -15.43 16.51 14.66
C ARG A 477 -16.74 17.26 14.89
N LYS A 478 -17.64 16.65 15.66
CA LYS A 478 -18.62 17.41 16.39
C LYS A 478 -17.82 18.31 17.34
N ASP A 479 -17.93 19.61 17.14
CA ASP A 479 -17.33 20.58 18.05
C ASP A 479 -17.78 20.26 19.49
N VAL A 480 -16.78 19.99 20.34
CA VAL A 480 -16.96 19.97 21.80
C VAL A 480 -16.89 21.39 22.29
#